data_40fa612fa8b3559479c98bdc40211100
#
_entry.id   40fa612fa8b3559479c98bdc40211100
#
_cell.length_a   1.000
_cell.length_b   1.000
_cell.length_c   1.000
_cell.angle_alpha   90.00
_cell.angle_beta   90.00
_cell.angle_gamma   90.00
#
_symmetry.space_group_name_H-M   'P 1'
#
loop_
_entity.id
_entity.type
_entity.pdbx_description
1 polymer ?
#
loop_
_entity_poly.entity_id
_entity_poly.type
_entity_poly.pdbx_seq_one_letter_code
_entity_poly.pdbx_strand_id
1 'polypeptide(L)'
;MLYYAFEILYWCGIREGELLALTPADFDFKRKTLRINKSYQRLQGKDVITTPKTKKSNRVIQMPDFLCDEIQDYFKQLYGLEPDSRIFPLSKYALKRGMAFGCKVSGVKVIRIHDLRHSHVSLLINMGYSAVAIGNRVGHESVEITYRYAHLFPTVQKEMADKLNVERSN
;
A
#
# COMPACT_ATOMS: atom_id res chain seq x y z
N MET A 1 3.29 -17.20 -0.46
CA MET A 1 2.05 -16.41 -0.67
C MET A 1 1.87 -15.30 0.37
N LEU A 2 1.71 -15.59 1.68
CA LEU A 2 1.47 -14.55 2.71
C LEU A 2 2.59 -13.50 2.79
N TYR A 3 3.85 -13.90 2.68
CA TYR A 3 4.99 -13.00 2.62
C TYR A 3 4.79 -11.92 1.55
N TYR A 4 4.59 -12.30 0.29
CA TYR A 4 4.37 -11.36 -0.82
C TYR A 4 3.13 -10.49 -0.64
N ALA A 5 2.07 -11.04 -0.03
CA ALA A 5 0.88 -10.27 0.30
C ALA A 5 1.18 -9.13 1.30
N PHE A 6 1.98 -9.41 2.34
CA PHE A 6 2.38 -8.40 3.33
C PHE A 6 3.38 -7.39 2.75
N GLU A 7 4.32 -7.81 1.90
CA GLU A 7 5.23 -6.92 1.18
C GLU A 7 4.46 -5.89 0.33
N ILE A 8 3.50 -6.34 -0.47
CA ILE A 8 2.67 -5.41 -1.27
C ILE A 8 1.85 -4.48 -0.36
N LEU A 9 1.23 -4.99 0.70
CA LEU A 9 0.46 -4.16 1.64
C LEU A 9 1.31 -3.07 2.26
N TYR A 10 2.52 -3.41 2.68
CA TYR A 10 3.43 -2.46 3.32
C TYR A 10 4.05 -1.48 2.31
N TRP A 11 4.69 -1.97 1.25
CA TRP A 11 5.46 -1.12 0.33
C TRP A 11 4.61 -0.33 -0.67
N CYS A 12 3.38 -0.77 -0.95
CA CYS A 12 2.44 -0.02 -1.79
C CYS A 12 1.39 0.73 -0.97
N GLY A 13 1.22 0.42 0.31
CA GLY A 13 0.24 1.06 1.19
C GLY A 13 -1.21 0.86 0.74
N ILE A 14 -1.52 -0.22 0.03
CA ILE A 14 -2.87 -0.51 -0.48
C ILE A 14 -3.79 -1.09 0.60
N ARG A 15 -5.10 -1.07 0.33
CA ARG A 15 -6.10 -1.64 1.23
C ARG A 15 -6.14 -3.17 1.09
N GLU A 16 -6.51 -3.87 2.17
CA GLU A 16 -6.66 -5.33 2.18
C GLU A 16 -7.58 -5.85 1.06
N GLY A 17 -8.71 -5.19 0.82
CA GLY A 17 -9.62 -5.57 -0.26
C GLY A 17 -9.04 -5.32 -1.65
N GLU A 18 -8.20 -4.28 -1.83
CA GLU A 18 -7.48 -4.00 -3.06
C GLU A 18 -6.45 -5.12 -3.33
N LEU A 19 -5.65 -5.50 -2.32
CA LEU A 19 -4.72 -6.63 -2.41
C LEU A 19 -5.40 -7.91 -2.86
N LEU A 20 -6.49 -8.29 -2.19
CA LEU A 20 -7.21 -9.55 -2.46
C LEU A 20 -7.90 -9.58 -3.82
N ALA A 21 -8.02 -8.42 -4.50
CA ALA A 21 -8.57 -8.30 -5.84
C ALA A 21 -7.49 -8.32 -6.94
N LEU A 22 -6.19 -8.25 -6.61
CA LEU A 22 -5.12 -8.15 -7.58
C LEU A 22 -5.05 -9.37 -8.51
N THR A 23 -4.80 -9.10 -9.77
CA THR A 23 -4.60 -10.08 -10.84
C THR A 23 -3.27 -9.78 -11.56
N PRO A 24 -2.70 -10.70 -12.36
CA PRO A 24 -1.51 -10.42 -13.15
C PRO A 24 -1.61 -9.19 -14.03
N ALA A 25 -2.78 -8.95 -14.62
CA ALA A 25 -3.05 -7.80 -15.49
C ALA A 25 -2.94 -6.43 -14.80
N ASP A 26 -2.83 -6.40 -13.45
CA ASP A 26 -2.65 -5.14 -12.70
C ASP A 26 -1.19 -4.71 -12.60
N PHE A 27 -0.23 -5.59 -12.97
CA PHE A 27 1.20 -5.34 -12.87
C PHE A 27 1.81 -5.01 -14.24
N ASP A 28 2.50 -3.88 -14.33
CA ASP A 28 3.38 -3.55 -15.45
C ASP A 28 4.81 -3.52 -14.94
N PHE A 29 5.52 -4.63 -15.09
CA PHE A 29 6.90 -4.76 -14.63
C PHE A 29 7.91 -3.95 -15.45
N LYS A 30 7.58 -3.61 -16.71
CA LYS A 30 8.43 -2.74 -17.52
C LYS A 30 8.41 -1.29 -17.01
N ARG A 31 7.21 -0.81 -16.64
CA ARG A 31 7.02 0.51 -16.04
C ARG A 31 7.14 0.51 -14.53
N LYS A 32 7.29 -0.68 -13.91
CA LYS A 32 7.32 -0.89 -12.46
C LYS A 32 6.10 -0.30 -11.77
N THR A 33 4.91 -0.52 -12.33
CA THR A 33 3.68 0.04 -11.81
C THR A 33 2.65 -1.03 -11.43
N LEU A 34 1.85 -0.70 -10.43
CA LEU A 34 0.71 -1.48 -9.94
C LEU A 34 -0.56 -0.64 -10.09
N ARG A 35 -1.54 -1.16 -10.84
CA ARG A 35 -2.84 -0.52 -11.02
C ARG A 35 -3.83 -0.99 -9.96
N ILE A 36 -4.43 -0.06 -9.26
CA ILE A 36 -5.48 -0.30 -8.27
C ILE A 36 -6.80 0.22 -8.83
N ASN A 37 -7.68 -0.67 -9.26
CA ASN A 37 -8.96 -0.35 -9.89
C ASN A 37 -10.11 -1.24 -9.44
N LYS A 38 -9.89 -2.12 -8.45
CA LYS A 38 -10.87 -3.07 -7.94
C LYS A 38 -10.63 -3.42 -6.49
N SER A 39 -11.64 -3.95 -5.83
CA SER A 39 -11.59 -4.38 -4.44
C SER A 39 -12.41 -5.64 -4.23
N TYR A 40 -11.88 -6.58 -3.47
CA TYR A 40 -12.53 -7.81 -3.09
C TYR A 40 -13.31 -7.65 -1.80
N GLN A 41 -14.51 -8.22 -1.79
CA GLN A 41 -15.36 -8.37 -0.61
C GLN A 41 -15.99 -9.77 -0.62
N ARG A 42 -16.32 -10.29 0.55
CA ARG A 42 -17.15 -11.49 0.68
C ARG A 42 -18.50 -11.08 1.26
N LEU A 43 -19.54 -11.19 0.45
CA LEU A 43 -20.90 -10.80 0.82
C LEU A 43 -21.80 -12.06 0.79
N GLN A 44 -22.48 -12.32 1.89
CA GLN A 44 -23.41 -13.48 2.01
C GLN A 44 -22.75 -14.80 1.53
N GLY A 45 -21.49 -15.03 1.89
CA GLY A 45 -20.75 -16.24 1.51
C GLY A 45 -20.20 -16.26 0.08
N LYS A 46 -20.50 -15.27 -0.76
CA LYS A 46 -20.02 -15.16 -2.15
C LYS A 46 -18.89 -14.17 -2.26
N ASP A 47 -17.91 -14.50 -3.09
CA ASP A 47 -16.80 -13.61 -3.44
C ASP A 47 -17.28 -12.58 -4.47
N VAL A 48 -17.07 -11.30 -4.18
CA VAL A 48 -17.52 -10.20 -5.04
C VAL A 48 -16.34 -9.27 -5.28
N ILE A 49 -16.05 -9.00 -6.55
CA ILE A 49 -15.10 -7.97 -6.97
C ILE A 49 -15.90 -6.73 -7.35
N THR A 50 -15.59 -5.61 -6.71
CA THR A 50 -16.25 -4.32 -6.96
C THR A 50 -15.26 -3.32 -7.52
N THR A 51 -15.74 -2.40 -8.35
CA THR A 51 -14.99 -1.20 -8.71
C THR A 51 -14.87 -0.27 -7.49
N PRO A 52 -13.82 0.56 -7.41
CA PRO A 52 -13.68 1.53 -6.34
C PRO A 52 -14.85 2.52 -6.31
N LYS A 53 -15.29 2.87 -5.10
CA LYS A 53 -16.41 3.81 -4.90
C LYS A 53 -16.10 5.25 -5.39
N THR A 54 -14.83 5.62 -5.46
CA THR A 54 -14.41 6.98 -5.84
C THR A 54 -13.35 6.97 -6.92
N LYS A 55 -13.29 8.04 -7.72
CA LYS A 55 -12.27 8.23 -8.77
C LYS A 55 -10.84 8.19 -8.21
N LYS A 56 -10.59 8.72 -7.02
CA LYS A 56 -9.28 8.74 -6.35
C LYS A 56 -8.81 7.35 -5.89
N SER A 57 -9.73 6.44 -5.70
CA SER A 57 -9.39 5.05 -5.38
C SER A 57 -8.85 4.29 -6.60
N ASN A 58 -9.17 4.75 -7.82
CA ASN A 58 -8.58 4.25 -9.06
C ASN A 58 -7.26 4.99 -9.29
N ARG A 59 -6.15 4.29 -9.14
CA ARG A 59 -4.80 4.88 -9.19
C ARG A 59 -3.75 3.89 -9.68
N VAL A 60 -2.64 4.45 -10.11
CA VAL A 60 -1.42 3.69 -10.45
C VAL A 60 -0.34 4.04 -9.42
N ILE A 61 0.29 3.03 -8.87
CA ILE A 61 1.34 3.15 -7.86
C ILE A 61 2.66 2.74 -8.49
N GLN A 62 3.70 3.59 -8.39
CA GLN A 62 5.06 3.20 -8.72
C GLN A 62 5.59 2.25 -7.64
N MET A 63 6.03 1.06 -8.05
CA MET A 63 6.62 0.06 -7.16
C MET A 63 8.13 0.26 -7.04
N PRO A 64 8.73 -0.02 -5.87
CA PRO A 64 10.18 -0.16 -5.75
C PRO A 64 10.71 -1.33 -6.58
N ASP A 65 11.96 -1.21 -7.04
CA ASP A 65 12.59 -2.21 -7.91
C ASP A 65 12.63 -3.59 -7.26
N PHE A 66 13.08 -3.67 -6.01
CA PHE A 66 13.15 -4.93 -5.27
C PHE A 66 11.78 -5.63 -5.15
N LEU A 67 10.69 -4.84 -4.98
CA LEU A 67 9.35 -5.40 -4.90
C LEU A 67 8.90 -5.95 -6.26
N CYS A 68 9.28 -5.30 -7.37
CA CYS A 68 9.02 -5.81 -8.71
C CYS A 68 9.70 -7.17 -8.92
N ASP A 69 10.98 -7.29 -8.53
CA ASP A 69 11.75 -8.53 -8.66
C ASP A 69 11.15 -9.65 -7.82
N GLU A 70 10.81 -9.39 -6.55
CA GLU A 70 10.16 -10.34 -5.67
C GLU A 70 8.80 -10.83 -6.21
N ILE A 71 7.98 -9.92 -6.73
CA ILE A 71 6.66 -10.29 -7.28
C ILE A 71 6.79 -11.06 -8.60
N GLN A 72 7.78 -10.75 -9.43
CA GLN A 72 8.08 -11.57 -10.61
C GLN A 72 8.49 -12.99 -10.21
N ASP A 73 9.32 -13.13 -9.18
CA ASP A 73 9.71 -14.44 -8.67
C ASP A 73 8.52 -15.19 -8.04
N TYR A 74 7.62 -14.48 -7.40
CA TYR A 74 6.37 -15.07 -6.94
C TYR A 74 5.51 -15.57 -8.10
N PHE A 75 5.39 -14.81 -9.18
CA PHE A 75 4.61 -15.24 -10.36
C PHE A 75 5.17 -16.50 -10.99
N LYS A 76 6.49 -16.69 -11.03
CA LYS A 76 7.13 -17.92 -11.51
C LYS A 76 6.75 -19.17 -10.68
N GLN A 77 6.37 -18.97 -9.41
CA GLN A 77 5.95 -20.05 -8.50
C GLN A 77 4.45 -20.38 -8.62
N LEU A 78 3.68 -19.55 -9.33
CA LEU A 78 2.24 -19.78 -9.54
C LEU A 78 2.02 -20.56 -10.82
N TYR A 79 1.46 -21.76 -10.67
CA TYR A 79 1.11 -22.61 -11.80
C TYR A 79 -0.28 -22.27 -12.34
N GLY A 80 -0.45 -22.25 -13.68
CA GLY A 80 -1.75 -22.02 -14.31
C GLY A 80 -2.37 -20.65 -14.02
N LEU A 81 -1.53 -19.61 -13.84
CA LEU A 81 -2.00 -18.28 -13.52
C LEU A 81 -2.58 -17.58 -14.76
N GLU A 82 -3.90 -17.48 -14.81
CA GLU A 82 -4.60 -16.75 -15.88
C GLU A 82 -4.56 -15.22 -15.60
N PRO A 83 -4.62 -14.38 -16.67
CA PRO A 83 -4.54 -12.91 -16.51
C PRO A 83 -5.55 -12.30 -15.53
N ASP A 84 -6.73 -12.90 -15.43
CA ASP A 84 -7.83 -12.44 -14.57
C ASP A 84 -7.94 -13.18 -13.24
N SER A 85 -7.08 -14.18 -13.01
CA SER A 85 -7.06 -14.93 -11.76
C SER A 85 -6.51 -14.08 -10.62
N ARG A 86 -7.14 -14.15 -9.44
CA ARG A 86 -6.60 -13.49 -8.25
C ARG A 86 -5.26 -14.12 -7.86
N ILE A 87 -4.21 -13.30 -7.76
CA ILE A 87 -2.87 -13.79 -7.35
C ILE A 87 -2.82 -14.17 -5.86
N PHE A 88 -3.75 -13.64 -5.07
CA PHE A 88 -3.95 -13.98 -3.66
C PHE A 88 -5.37 -14.54 -3.43
N PRO A 89 -5.61 -15.84 -3.70
CA PRO A 89 -6.91 -16.47 -3.44
C PRO A 89 -7.10 -16.73 -1.93
N LEU A 90 -6.82 -15.72 -1.12
CA LEU A 90 -6.91 -15.73 0.34
C LEU A 90 -8.22 -15.07 0.79
N SER A 91 -8.65 -15.44 1.99
CA SER A 91 -9.68 -14.70 2.73
C SER A 91 -9.03 -13.66 3.64
N LYS A 92 -9.80 -12.64 4.05
CA LYS A 92 -9.37 -11.67 5.09
C LYS A 92 -8.99 -12.37 6.39
N TYR A 93 -9.70 -13.45 6.72
CA TYR A 93 -9.39 -14.25 7.90
C TYR A 93 -8.02 -14.94 7.79
N ALA A 94 -7.66 -15.46 6.60
CA ALA A 94 -6.34 -16.06 6.37
C ALA A 94 -5.20 -15.04 6.53
N LEU A 95 -5.37 -13.82 5.99
CA LEU A 95 -4.42 -12.72 6.21
C LEU A 95 -4.26 -12.39 7.70
N LYS A 96 -5.37 -12.24 8.42
CA LYS A 96 -5.35 -11.94 9.87
C LYS A 96 -4.63 -13.03 10.66
N ARG A 97 -4.92 -14.31 10.37
CA ARG A 97 -4.22 -15.44 11.02
C ARG A 97 -2.73 -15.45 10.71
N GLY A 98 -2.36 -15.21 9.44
CA GLY A 98 -0.96 -15.13 9.03
C GLY A 98 -0.20 -14.03 9.75
N MET A 99 -0.80 -12.84 9.89
CA MET A 99 -0.23 -11.72 10.64
C MET A 99 -0.03 -12.09 12.12
N ALA A 100 -1.06 -12.64 12.77
CA ALA A 100 -0.98 -13.02 14.18
C ALA A 100 0.10 -14.11 14.41
N PHE A 101 0.19 -15.09 13.51
CA PHE A 101 1.22 -16.13 13.57
C PHE A 101 2.62 -15.53 13.38
N GLY A 102 2.83 -14.72 12.35
CA GLY A 102 4.12 -14.07 12.09
C GLY A 102 4.59 -13.21 13.27
N CYS A 103 3.69 -12.39 13.82
CA CYS A 103 4.01 -11.59 15.01
C CYS A 103 4.36 -12.46 16.24
N LYS A 104 3.63 -13.56 16.44
CA LYS A 104 3.93 -14.50 17.55
C LYS A 104 5.31 -15.11 17.41
N VAL A 105 5.67 -15.58 16.21
CA VAL A 105 6.95 -16.23 15.94
C VAL A 105 8.13 -15.24 16.06
N SER A 106 7.95 -14.01 15.56
CA SER A 106 8.99 -12.97 15.61
C SER A 106 9.06 -12.21 16.94
N GLY A 107 8.12 -12.44 17.86
CA GLY A 107 8.09 -11.77 19.17
C GLY A 107 7.65 -10.30 19.11
N VAL A 108 7.15 -9.82 17.96
CA VAL A 108 6.68 -8.44 17.82
C VAL A 108 5.20 -8.30 18.18
N LYS A 109 4.79 -7.10 18.54
CA LYS A 109 3.39 -6.78 18.85
C LYS A 109 2.48 -7.09 17.66
N VAL A 110 1.35 -7.78 17.92
CA VAL A 110 0.33 -8.03 16.91
C VAL A 110 -0.33 -6.72 16.50
N ILE A 111 -0.35 -6.47 15.20
CA ILE A 111 -1.00 -5.32 14.57
C ILE A 111 -2.12 -5.78 13.63
N ARG A 112 -3.04 -4.88 13.29
CA ARG A 112 -4.08 -5.16 12.29
C ARG A 112 -3.48 -5.09 10.88
N ILE A 113 -4.08 -5.78 9.93
CA ILE A 113 -3.65 -5.71 8.51
C ILE A 113 -3.63 -4.25 8.00
N HIS A 114 -4.63 -3.45 8.40
CA HIS A 114 -4.70 -2.04 8.00
C HIS A 114 -3.56 -1.17 8.58
N ASP A 115 -2.95 -1.60 9.67
CA ASP A 115 -1.83 -0.88 10.28
C ASP A 115 -0.55 -0.92 9.42
N LEU A 116 -0.41 -1.90 8.50
CA LEU A 116 0.66 -1.90 7.49
C LEU A 116 0.57 -0.65 6.59
N ARG A 117 -0.64 -0.28 6.20
CA ARG A 117 -0.86 0.96 5.42
C ARG A 117 -0.59 2.21 6.27
N HIS A 118 -0.95 2.21 7.56
CA HIS A 118 -0.59 3.29 8.47
C HIS A 118 0.94 3.43 8.59
N SER A 119 1.64 2.30 8.72
CA SER A 119 3.11 2.27 8.76
C SER A 119 3.74 2.80 7.47
N HIS A 120 3.18 2.45 6.30
CA HIS A 120 3.62 3.00 5.02
C HIS A 120 3.46 4.53 4.96
N VAL A 121 2.32 5.06 5.39
CA VAL A 121 2.09 6.51 5.46
C VAL A 121 3.10 7.18 6.39
N SER A 122 3.32 6.62 7.59
CA SER A 122 4.28 7.16 8.56
C SER A 122 5.71 7.13 8.02
N LEU A 123 6.10 6.08 7.31
CA LEU A 123 7.40 5.98 6.66
C LEU A 123 7.59 7.09 5.62
N LEU A 124 6.61 7.33 4.77
CA LEU A 124 6.70 8.38 3.75
C LEU A 124 6.74 9.79 4.36
N ILE A 125 6.05 10.01 5.48
CA ILE A 125 6.14 11.25 6.25
C ILE A 125 7.57 11.45 6.77
N ASN A 126 8.16 10.42 7.38
CA ASN A 126 9.54 10.46 7.88
C ASN A 126 10.57 10.69 6.77
N MET A 127 10.27 10.25 5.54
CA MET A 127 11.09 10.52 4.35
C MET A 127 10.87 11.94 3.79
N GLY A 128 10.00 12.76 4.39
CA GLY A 128 9.79 14.15 4.02
C GLY A 128 8.79 14.39 2.88
N TYR A 129 8.01 13.39 2.47
CA TYR A 129 7.00 13.57 1.43
C TYR A 129 5.79 14.35 1.95
N SER A 130 5.20 15.17 1.07
CA SER A 130 4.03 16.00 1.42
C SER A 130 2.76 15.15 1.62
N ALA A 131 1.84 15.64 2.45
CA ALA A 131 0.54 15.00 2.70
C ALA A 131 -0.26 14.79 1.39
N VAL A 132 -0.13 15.69 0.41
CA VAL A 132 -0.79 15.58 -0.90
C VAL A 132 -0.20 14.41 -1.70
N ALA A 133 1.13 14.31 -1.79
CA ALA A 133 1.80 13.22 -2.51
C ALA A 133 1.46 11.85 -1.89
N ILE A 134 1.50 11.76 -0.56
CA ILE A 134 1.13 10.55 0.17
C ILE A 134 -0.34 10.19 -0.06
N GLY A 135 -1.26 11.17 0.07
CA GLY A 135 -2.68 10.98 -0.16
C GLY A 135 -3.00 10.43 -1.55
N ASN A 136 -2.34 10.96 -2.59
CA ASN A 136 -2.47 10.48 -3.97
C ASN A 136 -1.98 9.04 -4.12
N ARG A 137 -0.82 8.71 -3.54
CA ARG A 137 -0.25 7.36 -3.59
C ARG A 137 -1.16 6.32 -2.95
N VAL A 138 -1.66 6.60 -1.76
CA VAL A 138 -2.48 5.64 -1.03
C VAL A 138 -3.97 5.71 -1.41
N GLY A 139 -4.40 6.72 -2.16
CA GLY A 139 -5.79 6.91 -2.57
C GLY A 139 -6.69 7.35 -1.42
N HIS A 140 -6.29 8.39 -0.69
CA HIS A 140 -7.15 9.07 0.26
C HIS A 140 -8.16 9.97 -0.47
N GLU A 141 -9.42 9.95 -0.05
CA GLU A 141 -10.47 10.77 -0.65
C GLU A 141 -10.22 12.26 -0.45
N SER A 142 -9.70 12.62 0.72
CA SER A 142 -9.27 13.97 1.04
C SER A 142 -7.88 13.97 1.69
N VAL A 143 -7.17 15.10 1.57
CA VAL A 143 -5.87 15.31 2.20
C VAL A 143 -6.00 15.31 3.74
N GLU A 144 -7.15 15.69 4.27
CA GLU A 144 -7.48 15.67 5.71
C GLU A 144 -7.26 14.29 6.34
N ILE A 145 -7.52 13.20 5.58
CA ILE A 145 -7.23 11.84 6.06
C ILE A 145 -5.73 11.67 6.31
N THR A 146 -4.87 12.25 5.47
CA THR A 146 -3.42 12.23 5.66
C THR A 146 -3.01 13.14 6.82
N TYR A 147 -3.71 14.25 7.05
CA TYR A 147 -3.45 15.13 8.18
C TYR A 147 -3.76 14.55 9.57
N ARG A 148 -4.44 13.39 9.65
CA ARG A 148 -4.52 12.65 10.93
C ARG A 148 -3.16 12.23 11.46
N TYR A 149 -2.15 12.25 10.60
CA TYR A 149 -0.74 12.02 10.93
C TYR A 149 0.05 13.33 11.08
N ALA A 150 -0.62 14.47 11.23
CA ALA A 150 0.03 15.79 11.29
C ALA A 150 1.14 15.87 12.35
N HIS A 151 0.96 15.16 13.49
CA HIS A 151 1.93 15.07 14.55
C HIS A 151 3.25 14.37 14.16
N LEU A 152 3.28 13.65 13.04
CA LEU A 152 4.49 12.99 12.50
C LEU A 152 5.23 13.87 11.51
N PHE A 153 4.61 14.94 10.98
CA PHE A 153 5.31 15.87 10.08
C PHE A 153 6.31 16.70 10.87
N PRO A 154 7.57 16.81 10.40
CA PRO A 154 8.59 17.60 11.09
C PRO A 154 8.17 19.08 11.15
N THR A 155 8.51 19.74 12.27
CA THR A 155 8.34 21.17 12.40
C THR A 155 9.49 21.86 11.68
N VAL A 156 9.24 22.33 10.46
CA VAL A 156 10.26 22.95 9.58
C VAL A 156 10.37 24.46 9.75
N GLN A 157 9.81 25.05 10.83
CA GLN A 157 9.77 26.51 11.03
C GLN A 157 11.17 27.14 11.06
N LYS A 158 12.12 26.50 11.77
CA LYS A 158 13.50 26.98 11.81
C LYS A 158 14.17 26.89 10.45
N GLU A 159 14.03 25.77 9.77
CA GLU A 159 14.57 25.56 8.42
C GLU A 159 14.00 26.57 7.41
N MET A 160 12.71 26.87 7.49
CA MET A 160 12.08 27.92 6.66
C MET A 160 12.72 29.29 6.94
N ALA A 161 12.90 29.66 8.21
CA ALA A 161 13.52 30.91 8.57
C ALA A 161 14.98 31.01 8.09
N ASP A 162 15.74 29.92 8.24
CA ASP A 162 17.14 29.86 7.79
C ASP A 162 17.23 30.01 6.25
N LYS A 163 16.37 29.34 5.49
CA LYS A 163 16.28 29.47 4.03
C LYS A 163 15.88 30.88 3.57
N LEU A 164 14.94 31.52 4.28
CA LEU A 164 14.53 32.89 3.98
C LEU A 164 15.68 33.87 4.23
N ASN A 165 16.52 33.65 5.23
CA ASN A 165 17.72 34.47 5.47
C ASN A 165 18.71 34.36 4.30
N VAL A 166 18.94 33.15 3.75
CA VAL A 166 19.82 32.95 2.61
C VAL A 166 19.26 33.65 1.36
N GLU A 167 17.95 33.50 1.10
CA GLU A 167 17.32 34.12 -0.06
C GLU A 167 17.39 35.64 -0.05
N ARG A 168 17.30 36.26 1.13
CA ARG A 168 17.44 37.74 1.28
C ARG A 168 18.88 38.23 1.05
N SER A 169 19.87 37.35 1.19
CA SER A 169 21.30 37.69 1.09
C SER A 169 21.81 37.58 -0.35
N ASN A 170 21.03 37.05 -1.28
CA ASN A 170 21.24 37.00 -2.72
C ASN A 170 20.54 38.16 -3.43
#